data_3907a0fb4077183ab49177290fb8bfdc
#
_entry.id   3907a0fb4077183ab49177290fb8bfdc
#
_cell.length_a   1.000
_cell.length_b   1.000
_cell.length_c   1.000
_cell.angle_alpha   90.00
_cell.angle_beta   90.00
_cell.angle_gamma   90.00
#
_symmetry.space_group_name_H-M   'P 1'
#
loop_
_entity.id
_entity.type
_entity.pdbx_description
1 polymer ?
#
loop_
_entity_poly.entity_id
_entity_poly.type
_entity_poly.pdbx_seq_one_letter_code
_entity_poly.pdbx_strand_id
1 'polypeptide(L)'
;LFRSGFMQVFDNADAGFVAAYRVEDGNDISIQLDYLACPSLDNCTFMLVDPMLATGKSFETSYRAYLNNGTPAKLHIVAVVASEQGVAYLKECFPSDEVTLWCAVIDPELNRLSYIVPGLGDCGDLCYGEKL
;
A
#
# COMPACT_ATOMS: atom_id res chain seq x y z
N LEU A 1 7.41 -1.96 12.01
CA LEU A 1 6.37 -1.97 13.06
C LEU A 1 5.06 -2.61 12.56
N PHE A 2 4.50 -2.17 11.45
CA PHE A 2 3.23 -2.71 10.92
C PHE A 2 3.35 -4.20 10.56
N ARG A 3 4.39 -4.57 9.78
CA ARG A 3 4.72 -5.98 9.52
C ARG A 3 4.88 -6.80 10.80
N SER A 4 5.56 -6.26 11.81
CA SER A 4 5.77 -6.99 13.07
C SER A 4 4.46 -7.29 13.80
N GLY A 5 3.49 -6.37 13.77
CA GLY A 5 2.16 -6.61 14.32
C GLY A 5 1.41 -7.73 13.59
N PHE A 6 1.48 -7.77 12.25
CA PHE A 6 0.90 -8.85 11.46
C PHE A 6 1.54 -10.22 11.79
N MET A 7 2.86 -10.28 11.86
CA MET A 7 3.58 -11.53 12.14
C MET A 7 3.37 -12.08 13.55
N GLN A 8 2.88 -11.26 14.49
CA GLN A 8 2.48 -11.74 15.83
C GLN A 8 1.13 -12.48 15.81
N VAL A 9 0.29 -12.19 14.83
CA VAL A 9 -1.04 -12.82 14.68
C VAL A 9 -0.99 -13.94 13.66
N PHE A 10 -0.29 -13.72 12.56
CA PHE A 10 -0.11 -14.68 11.47
C PHE A 10 1.33 -15.23 11.51
N ASP A 11 1.63 -15.98 12.55
CA ASP A 11 2.98 -16.45 12.87
C ASP A 11 3.58 -17.44 11.84
N ASN A 12 2.72 -18.13 11.08
CA ASN A 12 3.11 -19.01 9.99
C ASN A 12 3.07 -18.36 8.60
N ALA A 13 2.78 -17.07 8.51
CA ALA A 13 2.76 -16.38 7.22
C ALA A 13 4.17 -16.06 6.73
N ASP A 14 4.37 -16.25 5.44
CA ASP A 14 5.56 -15.73 4.77
C ASP A 14 5.50 -14.21 4.67
N ALA A 15 6.66 -13.57 4.53
CA ALA A 15 6.75 -12.13 4.40
C ALA A 15 7.53 -11.71 3.16
N GLY A 16 6.95 -10.81 2.38
CA GLY A 16 7.62 -10.09 1.31
C GLY A 16 7.95 -8.65 1.71
N PHE A 17 8.78 -8.01 0.90
CA PHE A 17 9.12 -6.60 1.04
C PHE A 17 9.24 -5.94 -0.34
N VAL A 18 8.71 -4.74 -0.45
CA VAL A 18 8.89 -3.86 -1.61
C VAL A 18 9.39 -2.50 -1.13
N ALA A 19 10.45 -2.01 -1.75
CA ALA A 19 10.88 -0.62 -1.62
C ALA A 19 10.27 0.18 -2.77
N ALA A 20 9.30 1.01 -2.43
CA ALA A 20 8.62 1.89 -3.36
C ALA A 20 8.78 3.34 -2.90
N TYR A 21 9.08 4.24 -3.83
CA TYR A 21 9.13 5.66 -3.51
C TYR A 21 8.53 6.50 -4.63
N ARG A 22 8.12 7.68 -4.26
CA ARG A 22 7.53 8.65 -5.17
C ARG A 22 8.64 9.42 -5.89
N VAL A 23 8.52 9.51 -7.21
CA VAL A 23 9.34 10.39 -8.04
C VAL A 23 8.44 11.48 -8.60
N GLU A 24 8.84 12.73 -8.38
CA GLU A 24 8.17 13.91 -8.90
C GLU A 24 8.97 14.44 -10.09
N ASP A 25 8.40 14.39 -11.29
CA ASP A 25 8.97 14.98 -12.50
C ASP A 25 8.01 16.04 -13.03
N GLY A 26 8.28 17.29 -12.64
CA GLY A 26 7.40 18.41 -12.96
C GLY A 26 6.02 18.28 -12.32
N ASN A 27 4.98 18.06 -13.14
CA ASN A 27 3.61 17.88 -12.67
C ASN A 27 3.18 16.39 -12.57
N ASP A 28 4.06 15.48 -12.98
CA ASP A 28 3.78 14.05 -12.94
C ASP A 28 4.37 13.39 -11.69
N ILE A 29 3.53 12.60 -11.02
CA ILE A 29 3.94 11.79 -9.88
C ILE A 29 3.92 10.34 -10.31
N SER A 30 5.09 9.70 -10.32
CA SER A 30 5.25 8.27 -10.57
C SER A 30 5.72 7.54 -9.32
N ILE A 31 5.46 6.23 -9.27
CA ILE A 31 5.98 5.35 -8.22
C ILE A 31 7.09 4.51 -8.82
N GLN A 32 8.27 4.61 -8.25
CA GLN A 32 9.41 3.78 -8.63
C GLN A 32 9.61 2.67 -7.60
N LEU A 33 9.90 1.47 -8.11
CA LEU A 33 10.21 0.29 -7.29
C LEU A 33 11.70 -0.04 -7.46
N ASP A 34 12.44 -0.01 -6.37
CA ASP A 34 13.86 -0.32 -6.39
C ASP A 34 14.19 -1.75 -5.97
N TYR A 35 13.36 -2.31 -5.12
CA TYR A 35 13.59 -3.64 -4.60
C TYR A 35 12.26 -4.36 -4.33
N LEU A 36 12.19 -5.62 -4.74
CA LEU A 36 11.07 -6.48 -4.44
C LEU A 36 11.60 -7.89 -4.13
N ALA A 37 11.20 -8.43 -2.98
CA ALA A 37 11.45 -9.81 -2.62
C ALA A 37 10.21 -10.41 -1.97
N CYS A 38 9.76 -11.55 -2.44
CA CYS A 38 8.65 -12.29 -1.87
C CYS A 38 8.73 -13.77 -2.25
N PRO A 39 8.12 -14.66 -1.48
CA PRO A 39 7.86 -16.05 -1.87
C PRO A 39 6.86 -16.09 -3.05
N SER A 40 6.61 -17.28 -3.61
CA SER A 40 5.55 -17.46 -4.61
C SER A 40 4.20 -17.02 -4.06
N LEU A 41 3.43 -16.32 -4.88
CA LEU A 41 2.07 -15.88 -4.54
C LEU A 41 0.99 -16.85 -5.03
N ASP A 42 1.35 -17.94 -5.71
CA ASP A 42 0.38 -18.83 -6.30
C ASP A 42 -0.58 -19.43 -5.25
N ASN A 43 -1.86 -19.21 -5.45
CA ASN A 43 -2.95 -19.69 -4.59
C ASN A 43 -2.90 -19.25 -3.12
N CYS A 44 -2.08 -18.24 -2.76
CA CYS A 44 -2.02 -17.73 -1.40
C CYS A 44 -3.10 -16.66 -1.14
N THR A 45 -3.36 -16.39 0.13
CA THR A 45 -4.01 -15.15 0.57
C THR A 45 -2.94 -14.09 0.73
N PHE A 46 -2.93 -13.09 -0.14
CA PHE A 46 -1.95 -12.02 -0.13
C PHE A 46 -2.45 -10.81 0.66
N MET A 47 -1.67 -10.37 1.65
CA MET A 47 -1.93 -9.16 2.41
C MET A 47 -0.90 -8.08 2.03
N LEU A 48 -1.34 -7.04 1.34
CA LEU A 48 -0.51 -5.89 0.99
C LEU A 48 -0.75 -4.78 2.02
N VAL A 49 0.28 -4.45 2.77
CA VAL A 49 0.17 -3.66 4.01
C VAL A 49 1.00 -2.39 3.91
N ASP A 50 0.35 -1.24 4.07
CA ASP A 50 0.99 0.08 4.14
C ASP A 50 0.23 0.94 5.16
N PRO A 51 0.86 1.70 6.05
CA PRO A 51 0.14 2.56 6.99
C PRO A 51 -0.80 3.59 6.33
N MET A 52 -0.53 4.00 5.11
CA MET A 52 -1.25 5.11 4.48
C MET A 52 -1.72 4.78 3.06
N LEU A 53 -3.04 4.79 2.84
CA LEU A 53 -3.64 4.77 1.51
C LEU A 53 -4.02 6.19 1.09
N ALA A 54 -3.07 6.93 0.52
CA ALA A 54 -3.30 8.29 0.05
C ALA A 54 -3.93 8.29 -1.36
N THR A 55 -3.13 8.23 -2.44
CA THR A 55 -3.65 8.19 -3.82
C THR A 55 -3.99 6.79 -4.32
N GLY A 56 -3.53 5.74 -3.66
CA GLY A 56 -3.69 4.35 -4.07
C GLY A 56 -2.68 3.85 -5.10
N LYS A 57 -1.93 4.74 -5.76
CA LYS A 57 -0.97 4.39 -6.82
C LYS A 57 0.14 3.43 -6.35
N SER A 58 0.64 3.62 -5.13
CA SER A 58 1.67 2.74 -4.56
C SER A 58 1.17 1.31 -4.39
N PHE A 59 -0.08 1.15 -3.94
CA PHE A 59 -0.71 -0.17 -3.81
C PHE A 59 -0.85 -0.87 -5.16
N GLU A 60 -1.38 -0.16 -6.17
CA GLU A 60 -1.53 -0.72 -7.52
C GLU A 60 -0.17 -1.11 -8.11
N THR A 61 0.80 -0.18 -8.10
CA THR A 61 2.13 -0.43 -8.68
C THR A 61 2.84 -1.58 -8.00
N SER A 62 2.79 -1.64 -6.66
CA SER A 62 3.38 -2.74 -5.89
C SER A 62 2.70 -4.06 -6.19
N TYR A 63 1.37 -4.10 -6.21
CA TYR A 63 0.63 -5.33 -6.51
C TYR A 63 0.97 -5.86 -7.91
N ARG A 64 0.96 -5.00 -8.94
CA ARG A 64 1.34 -5.41 -10.30
C ARG A 64 2.75 -5.98 -10.37
N ALA A 65 3.69 -5.42 -9.62
CA ALA A 65 5.05 -5.94 -9.55
C ALA A 65 5.11 -7.32 -8.88
N TYR A 66 4.35 -7.51 -7.81
CA TYR A 66 4.25 -8.79 -7.11
C TYR A 66 3.68 -9.91 -7.98
N LEU A 67 2.77 -9.61 -8.91
CA LEU A 67 2.17 -10.61 -9.82
C LEU A 67 3.20 -11.27 -10.76
N ASN A 68 4.41 -10.72 -10.91
CA ASN A 68 5.50 -11.41 -11.60
C ASN A 68 5.96 -12.68 -10.86
N ASN A 69 5.58 -12.85 -9.61
CA ASN A 69 5.96 -13.99 -8.77
C ASN A 69 4.77 -14.90 -8.38
N GLY A 70 3.73 -14.91 -9.18
CA GLY A 70 2.56 -15.76 -9.02
C GLY A 70 1.24 -14.98 -8.90
N THR A 71 0.14 -15.73 -8.87
CA THR A 71 -1.22 -15.16 -8.79
C THR A 71 -1.87 -15.56 -7.47
N PRO A 72 -2.14 -14.61 -6.57
CA PRO A 72 -2.79 -14.91 -5.30
C PRO A 72 -4.27 -15.31 -5.53
N ALA A 73 -4.78 -16.19 -4.69
CA ALA A 73 -6.19 -16.56 -4.69
C ALA A 73 -7.07 -15.42 -4.15
N LYS A 74 -6.53 -14.57 -3.28
CA LYS A 74 -7.22 -13.41 -2.70
C LYS A 74 -6.25 -12.33 -2.29
N LEU A 75 -6.66 -11.06 -2.52
CA LEU A 75 -5.91 -9.89 -2.08
C LEU A 75 -6.62 -9.19 -0.92
N HIS A 76 -5.90 -8.92 0.14
CA HIS A 76 -6.29 -7.98 1.19
C HIS A 76 -5.34 -6.78 1.18
N ILE A 77 -5.90 -5.59 1.03
CA ILE A 77 -5.18 -4.33 1.20
C ILE A 77 -5.46 -3.82 2.60
N VAL A 78 -4.41 -3.47 3.33
CA VAL A 78 -4.53 -3.04 4.71
C VAL A 78 -3.82 -1.70 4.91
N ALA A 79 -4.57 -0.71 5.39
CA ALA A 79 -4.04 0.61 5.73
C ALA A 79 -4.54 1.05 7.11
N VAL A 80 -3.80 1.92 7.78
CA VAL A 80 -4.32 2.54 9.02
C VAL A 80 -5.24 3.68 8.65
N VAL A 81 -4.77 4.57 7.79
CA VAL A 81 -5.53 5.74 7.31
C VAL A 81 -5.66 5.66 5.80
N ALA A 82 -6.86 5.88 5.30
CA ALA A 82 -7.15 5.96 3.86
C ALA A 82 -7.76 7.31 3.51
N SER A 83 -7.60 7.77 2.27
CA SER A 83 -8.37 8.88 1.74
C SER A 83 -9.56 8.37 0.92
N GLU A 84 -10.65 9.15 0.84
CA GLU A 84 -11.77 8.84 -0.06
C GLU A 84 -11.31 8.68 -1.51
N GLN A 85 -10.39 9.55 -1.97
CA GLN A 85 -9.82 9.47 -3.31
C GLN A 85 -9.03 8.18 -3.55
N GLY A 86 -8.20 7.75 -2.60
CA GLY A 86 -7.45 6.50 -2.69
C GLY A 86 -8.35 5.27 -2.70
N VAL A 87 -9.41 5.28 -1.88
CA VAL A 87 -10.43 4.21 -1.87
C VAL A 87 -11.16 4.14 -3.21
N ALA A 88 -11.56 5.29 -3.78
CA ALA A 88 -12.20 5.35 -5.09
C ALA A 88 -11.29 4.80 -6.18
N TYR A 89 -10.02 5.22 -6.18
CA TYR A 89 -9.02 4.75 -7.13
C TYR A 89 -8.83 3.22 -7.06
N LEU A 90 -8.71 2.65 -5.86
CA LEU A 90 -8.56 1.20 -5.72
C LEU A 90 -9.79 0.44 -6.22
N LYS A 91 -11.00 0.97 -6.04
CA LYS A 91 -12.23 0.36 -6.58
C LYS A 91 -12.26 0.33 -8.11
N GLU A 92 -11.62 1.30 -8.78
CA GLU A 92 -11.49 1.32 -10.24
C GLU A 92 -10.41 0.36 -10.73
N CYS A 93 -9.30 0.23 -9.98
CA CYS A 93 -8.16 -0.60 -10.38
C CYS A 93 -8.36 -2.09 -10.11
N PHE A 94 -9.18 -2.45 -9.13
CA PHE A 94 -9.33 -3.82 -8.64
C PHE A 94 -10.79 -4.28 -8.68
N PRO A 95 -11.06 -5.50 -9.20
CA PRO A 95 -12.41 -6.11 -9.13
C PRO A 95 -12.87 -6.25 -7.67
N SER A 96 -14.13 -5.90 -7.41
CA SER A 96 -14.67 -5.82 -6.04
C SER A 96 -14.80 -7.16 -5.32
N ASP A 97 -14.81 -8.26 -6.04
CA ASP A 97 -14.95 -9.64 -5.53
C ASP A 97 -13.60 -10.30 -5.19
N GLU A 98 -12.50 -9.76 -5.76
CA GLU A 98 -11.15 -10.31 -5.54
C GLU A 98 -10.39 -9.59 -4.44
N VAL A 99 -10.79 -8.36 -4.08
CA VAL A 99 -10.04 -7.50 -3.17
C VAL A 99 -10.89 -7.05 -1.98
N THR A 100 -10.30 -7.12 -0.79
CA THR A 100 -10.88 -6.56 0.44
C THR A 100 -9.96 -5.47 0.98
N LEU A 101 -10.49 -4.26 1.17
CA LEU A 101 -9.78 -3.18 1.85
C LEU A 101 -10.14 -3.17 3.34
N TRP A 102 -9.11 -3.11 4.17
CA TRP A 102 -9.19 -2.93 5.62
C TRP A 102 -8.52 -1.61 6.00
N CYS A 103 -9.26 -0.73 6.63
CA CYS A 103 -8.69 0.51 7.17
C CYS A 103 -9.40 0.92 8.46
N ALA A 104 -8.69 1.63 9.35
CA ALA A 104 -9.27 2.10 10.59
C ALA A 104 -10.12 3.35 10.39
N VAL A 105 -9.73 4.22 9.44
CA VAL A 105 -10.44 5.46 9.13
C VAL A 105 -10.27 5.82 7.66
N ILE A 106 -11.32 6.45 7.10
CA ILE A 106 -11.28 7.05 5.77
C ILE A 106 -11.45 8.56 5.97
N ASP A 107 -10.46 9.33 5.55
CA ASP A 107 -10.45 10.78 5.64
C ASP A 107 -10.86 11.42 4.29
N PRO A 108 -11.52 12.59 4.32
CA PRO A 108 -12.20 13.11 3.13
C PRO A 108 -11.29 13.68 2.05
N GLU A 109 -10.09 14.16 2.42
CA GLU A 109 -9.30 15.01 1.53
C GLU A 109 -7.84 14.57 1.39
N LEU A 110 -7.27 14.91 0.22
CA LEU A 110 -5.82 15.00 0.00
C LEU A 110 -5.44 16.46 -0.22
N ASN A 111 -4.39 16.92 0.45
CA ASN A 111 -3.84 18.25 0.18
C ASN A 111 -3.04 18.27 -1.14
N ARG A 112 -2.48 19.44 -1.51
CA ARG A 112 -1.71 19.62 -2.76
C ARG A 112 -0.45 18.74 -2.86
N LEU A 113 0.08 18.27 -1.73
CA LEU A 113 1.21 17.34 -1.64
C LEU A 113 0.75 15.87 -1.55
N SER A 114 -0.54 15.61 -1.79
CA SER A 114 -1.16 14.28 -1.66
C SER A 114 -1.06 13.69 -0.25
N TYR A 115 -1.03 14.53 0.79
CA TYR A 115 -1.17 14.07 2.17
C TYR A 115 -2.63 13.99 2.56
N ILE A 116 -2.97 12.97 3.32
CA ILE A 116 -4.33 12.75 3.84
C ILE A 116 -4.67 13.83 4.88
N VAL A 117 -5.87 14.40 4.79
CA VAL A 117 -6.34 15.45 5.70
C VAL A 117 -7.67 15.03 6.33
N PRO A 118 -7.77 15.00 7.66
CA PRO A 118 -6.78 15.38 8.68
C PRO A 118 -5.55 14.47 8.72
N GLY A 119 -5.66 13.16 8.45
CA GLY A 119 -4.54 12.25 8.36
C GLY A 119 -3.62 12.21 9.58
N LEU A 120 -2.37 11.79 9.34
CA LEU A 120 -1.29 11.74 10.34
C LEU A 120 0.05 12.33 9.85
N GLY A 121 0.04 13.06 8.74
CA GLY A 121 1.26 13.55 8.09
C GLY A 121 1.91 12.51 7.17
N ASP A 122 3.23 12.53 7.05
CA ASP A 122 4.01 11.50 6.35
C ASP A 122 4.55 10.49 7.37
N CYS A 123 4.11 9.24 7.25
CA CYS A 123 4.50 8.18 8.17
C CYS A 123 6.01 7.88 8.09
N GLY A 124 6.61 8.00 6.90
CA GLY A 124 8.05 7.82 6.71
C GLY A 124 8.86 8.87 7.45
N ASP A 125 8.49 10.14 7.27
CA ASP A 125 9.16 11.26 7.93
C ASP A 125 9.00 11.21 9.45
N LEU A 126 7.81 10.80 9.93
CA LEU A 126 7.56 10.62 11.37
C LEU A 126 8.40 9.48 11.98
N CYS A 127 8.67 8.42 11.21
CA CYS A 127 9.42 7.26 11.71
C CYS A 127 10.94 7.40 11.57
N TYR A 128 11.41 8.08 10.52
CA TYR A 128 12.82 8.04 10.10
C TYR A 128 13.45 9.42 9.91
N GLY A 129 12.68 10.50 9.99
CA GLY A 129 13.12 11.85 9.69
C GLY A 129 12.90 12.25 8.24
N GLU A 130 13.22 13.49 7.91
CA GLU A 130 13.02 14.04 6.56
C GLU A 130 13.84 13.28 5.50
N LYS A 131 13.26 13.14 4.31
CA LYS A 131 13.93 12.56 3.15
C LYS A 131 15.09 13.43 2.71
N LEU A 132 16.25 12.84 2.40
CA LEU A 132 17.46 13.49 1.92
C LEU A 132 17.42 13.67 0.40
#